data_559dfc97f829bb608275ebfacba431ae
#
_entry.id   559dfc97f829bb608275ebfacba431ae
#
_cell.length_a   1.000
_cell.length_b   1.000
_cell.length_c   1.000
_cell.angle_alpha   90.00
_cell.angle_beta   90.00
_cell.angle_gamma   90.00
#
_symmetry.space_group_name_H-M   'P 1'
#
loop_
_entity.id
_entity.type
_entity.pdbx_description
1 polymer ?
#
loop_
_entity_poly.entity_id
_entity_poly.type
_entity_poly.pdbx_seq_one_letter_code
_entity_poly.pdbx_strand_id
1 'polypeptide(L)'
;EIMPSLVGSEMCIRDRLGIGGYVKATASYDFDGALPNRDFVTYDIPVPRNPAERNQYQMDASTTRLFLKLVGANSILGKYTVYVESDFRGGQDYGFRLRQAYVNARGFLVGQTWSTFVDPAAAPPTIDYEGPNGMTSVRNVMLRYTLDLSKHWQVALAAEAPSVTYTLSDGNNMAIRQRMPDIPFYVQYGWNEGNNHIRVSGLIRGLSYRDLMASRNKSVLGWAVQLSGLANITPKVMLYYQGVYGRGYDRYLNGLNGKGFDLIPDPDNQGKLYAPETLGYVAGIRYSFSQKFFISASYSQSRLYSKTGSLSENSYRYAQYIVGNAFYNLTPDCSIGLEYLYGRRSNMNREDGQANRINAMIQYNF
;
A
#
# COMPACT_ATOMS: atom_id res chain seq x y z
N GLU A 1 -9.51 12.17 -17.76
CA GLU A 1 -8.88 11.36 -18.83
C GLU A 1 -7.74 12.15 -19.41
N ILE A 2 -6.51 11.79 -19.10
CA ILE A 2 -5.32 12.33 -19.76
C ILE A 2 -5.05 11.41 -20.94
N MET A 3 -5.33 11.87 -22.15
CA MET A 3 -4.88 11.18 -23.37
C MET A 3 -3.40 11.49 -23.57
N PRO A 4 -2.49 10.50 -23.56
CA PRO A 4 -1.12 10.70 -23.99
C PRO A 4 -1.10 10.85 -25.52
N SER A 5 -0.23 11.72 -26.02
CA SER A 5 0.01 11.90 -27.45
C SER A 5 0.47 10.57 -28.09
N LEU A 6 -0.21 10.19 -29.15
CA LEU A 6 0.09 8.98 -29.94
C LEU A 6 1.30 9.24 -30.83
N VAL A 7 2.41 8.59 -30.56
CA VAL A 7 3.49 8.44 -31.55
C VAL A 7 3.12 7.23 -32.41
N GLY A 8 2.67 7.47 -33.63
CA GLY A 8 2.27 6.44 -34.58
C GLY A 8 3.47 5.81 -35.26
N SER A 9 3.61 4.48 -35.15
CA SER A 9 4.11 3.64 -36.24
C SER A 9 2.94 2.83 -36.78
N GLU A 10 2.83 2.71 -38.09
CA GLU A 10 1.81 1.90 -38.77
C GLU A 10 1.96 0.42 -38.41
N MET A 11 1.38 0.04 -37.27
CA MET A 11 1.16 -1.34 -36.90
C MET A 11 -0.33 -1.54 -36.75
N CYS A 12 -0.90 -2.37 -37.60
CA CYS A 12 -2.31 -2.76 -37.72
C CYS A 12 -3.33 -1.95 -36.92
N ILE A 13 -4.29 -1.37 -37.57
CA ILE A 13 -5.37 -0.43 -37.15
C ILE A 13 -6.14 -0.83 -35.83
N ARG A 14 -5.70 -1.86 -35.10
CA ARG A 14 -6.40 -2.42 -33.92
C ARG A 14 -5.73 -2.18 -32.57
N ASP A 15 -4.42 -1.92 -32.52
CA ASP A 15 -3.68 -1.82 -31.27
C ASP A 15 -3.16 -0.39 -31.07
N ARG A 16 -3.36 0.16 -29.85
CA ARG A 16 -2.89 1.49 -29.47
C ARG A 16 -1.86 1.36 -28.38
N LEU A 17 -0.65 1.84 -28.62
CA LEU A 17 0.41 1.94 -27.63
C LEU A 17 0.46 3.37 -27.07
N GLY A 18 0.35 3.50 -25.75
CA GLY A 18 0.57 4.74 -25.00
C GLY A 18 1.83 4.62 -24.15
N ILE A 19 2.62 5.68 -24.15
CA ILE A 19 3.75 5.87 -23.25
C ILE A 19 3.41 7.07 -22.38
N GLY A 20 3.68 6.98 -21.08
CA GLY A 20 3.42 8.09 -20.17
C GLY A 20 4.15 7.88 -18.84
N GLY A 21 3.96 8.85 -17.97
CA GLY A 21 4.60 8.83 -16.67
C GLY A 21 4.57 10.18 -15.99
N TYR A 22 5.47 10.34 -15.05
CA TYR A 22 5.75 11.64 -14.45
C TYR A 22 7.18 11.71 -13.94
N VAL A 23 7.73 12.91 -13.95
CA VAL A 23 8.93 13.27 -13.19
C VAL A 23 8.48 13.93 -11.90
N LYS A 24 8.94 13.43 -10.76
CA LYS A 24 8.63 13.98 -9.45
C LYS A 24 9.91 14.22 -8.67
N ALA A 25 10.09 15.44 -8.17
CA ALA A 25 11.12 15.78 -7.20
C ALA A 25 10.47 16.19 -5.89
N THR A 26 11.01 15.71 -4.79
CA THR A 26 10.59 16.04 -3.43
C THR A 26 11.76 16.57 -2.62
N ALA A 27 11.50 17.53 -1.74
CA ALA A 27 12.41 18.00 -0.72
C ALA A 27 11.75 17.82 0.64
N SER A 28 12.47 17.27 1.60
CA SER A 28 11.96 16.96 2.93
C SER A 28 12.86 17.57 4.00
N TYR A 29 12.26 18.05 5.08
CA TYR A 29 12.95 18.53 6.27
C TYR A 29 12.35 17.92 7.52
N ASP A 30 13.15 17.14 8.25
CA ASP A 30 12.80 16.53 9.53
C ASP A 30 13.19 17.45 10.67
N PHE A 31 12.22 17.95 11.45
CA PHE A 31 12.48 18.79 12.63
C PHE A 31 12.89 17.94 13.83
N ASP A 32 12.29 16.76 13.99
CA ASP A 32 12.51 15.85 15.11
C ASP A 32 12.19 14.41 14.67
N GLY A 33 12.90 13.41 15.23
CA GLY A 33 12.72 12.01 14.88
C GLY A 33 13.03 11.74 13.41
N ALA A 34 14.11 12.33 12.88
CA ALA A 34 14.53 12.11 11.51
C ALA A 34 14.62 10.60 11.21
N LEU A 35 13.99 10.21 10.12
CA LEU A 35 13.95 8.83 9.71
C LEU A 35 15.12 8.53 8.75
N PRO A 36 15.78 7.39 8.86
CA PRO A 36 16.84 6.99 7.93
C PRO A 36 16.32 6.77 6.52
N ASN A 37 15.00 6.82 6.32
CA ASN A 37 14.32 6.57 5.06
C ASN A 37 13.90 7.85 4.37
N ARG A 38 13.87 7.83 3.02
CA ARG A 38 13.26 8.88 2.20
C ARG A 38 11.78 9.05 2.48
N ASP A 39 11.09 7.94 2.83
CA ASP A 39 9.67 7.88 3.16
C ASP A 39 9.44 8.10 4.66
N PHE A 40 8.25 8.57 5.02
CA PHE A 40 7.87 8.77 6.41
C PHE A 40 7.28 7.49 7.02
N VAL A 41 8.15 6.49 7.24
CA VAL A 41 7.77 5.18 7.79
C VAL A 41 7.63 5.26 9.30
N THR A 42 6.41 5.31 9.81
CA THR A 42 6.15 5.48 11.26
C THR A 42 6.67 4.33 12.13
N TYR A 43 6.89 3.15 11.56
CA TYR A 43 7.55 2.03 12.23
C TYR A 43 9.00 2.33 12.62
N ASP A 44 9.70 3.13 11.82
CA ASP A 44 11.13 3.43 12.00
C ASP A 44 11.37 4.65 12.90
N ILE A 45 10.31 5.28 13.44
CA ILE A 45 10.43 6.36 14.43
C ILE A 45 11.20 5.85 15.65
N PRO A 46 12.29 6.52 16.07
CA PRO A 46 13.13 6.09 17.15
C PRO A 46 12.40 6.14 18.50
N VAL A 47 12.52 5.03 19.28
CA VAL A 47 12.00 4.89 20.63
C VAL A 47 13.08 4.23 21.49
N PRO A 48 13.61 4.92 22.52
CA PRO A 48 13.36 6.31 22.92
C PRO A 48 13.84 7.33 21.87
N ARG A 49 13.45 8.60 22.04
CA ARG A 49 13.87 9.68 21.13
C ARG A 49 15.39 9.79 21.06
N ASN A 50 15.92 9.96 19.85
CA ASN A 50 17.33 10.20 19.63
C ASN A 50 17.59 11.68 19.32
N PRO A 51 18.28 12.46 20.21
CA PRO A 51 18.55 13.86 19.96
C PRO A 51 19.43 14.16 18.74
N ALA A 52 20.20 13.18 18.26
CA ALA A 52 21.01 13.33 17.05
C ALA A 52 20.17 13.31 15.75
N GLU A 53 18.94 12.82 15.80
CA GLU A 53 18.05 12.67 14.67
C GLU A 53 17.10 13.89 14.57
N ARG A 54 17.70 15.07 14.37
CA ARG A 54 17.00 16.35 14.26
C ARG A 54 17.57 17.20 13.14
N ASN A 55 16.71 18.08 12.59
CA ASN A 55 17.09 19.12 11.64
C ASN A 55 17.83 18.54 10.41
N GLN A 56 17.27 17.50 9.80
CA GLN A 56 17.84 16.84 8.65
C GLN A 56 17.08 17.17 7.36
N TYR A 57 17.84 17.45 6.31
CA TYR A 57 17.32 17.76 4.99
C TYR A 57 17.65 16.65 4.02
N GLN A 58 16.71 16.33 3.14
CA GLN A 58 16.91 15.36 2.05
C GLN A 58 16.14 15.75 0.79
N MET A 59 16.59 15.27 -0.34
CA MET A 59 15.89 15.37 -1.62
C MET A 59 15.78 14.00 -2.27
N ASP A 60 14.70 13.77 -2.99
CA ASP A 60 14.46 12.51 -3.70
C ASP A 60 13.73 12.74 -5.03
N ALA A 61 14.14 12.01 -6.06
CA ALA A 61 13.48 11.93 -7.36
C ALA A 61 13.13 10.49 -7.77
N SER A 62 13.40 9.52 -6.89
CA SER A 62 13.24 8.08 -7.18
C SER A 62 11.80 7.64 -7.39
N THR A 63 10.83 8.45 -6.98
CA THR A 63 9.40 8.21 -7.21
C THR A 63 8.94 8.57 -8.62
N THR A 64 9.82 9.16 -9.46
CA THR A 64 9.60 9.32 -10.89
C THR A 64 9.15 8.00 -11.51
N ARG A 65 8.16 8.04 -12.40
CA ARG A 65 7.48 6.85 -12.89
C ARG A 65 7.34 6.86 -14.40
N LEU A 66 7.50 5.68 -14.99
CA LEU A 66 7.28 5.42 -16.41
C LEU A 66 6.30 4.28 -16.58
N PHE A 67 5.43 4.36 -17.59
CA PHE A 67 4.56 3.25 -17.96
C PHE A 67 4.39 3.11 -19.48
N LEU A 68 4.13 1.88 -19.89
CA LEU A 68 3.68 1.50 -21.22
C LEU A 68 2.29 0.88 -21.12
N LYS A 69 1.36 1.30 -21.95
CA LYS A 69 -0.01 0.77 -22.01
C LYS A 69 -0.37 0.42 -23.44
N LEU A 70 -0.56 -0.86 -23.72
CA LEU A 70 -1.07 -1.35 -24.99
C LEU A 70 -2.55 -1.72 -24.82
N VAL A 71 -3.40 -1.18 -25.67
CA VAL A 71 -4.83 -1.53 -25.74
C VAL A 71 -5.12 -2.07 -27.13
N GLY A 72 -5.62 -3.29 -27.19
CA GLY A 72 -5.93 -3.96 -28.45
C GLY A 72 -7.22 -4.78 -28.39
N ALA A 73 -7.55 -5.37 -29.51
CA ALA A 73 -8.67 -6.31 -29.62
C ALA A 73 -8.38 -7.40 -30.66
N ASN A 74 -8.66 -8.65 -30.29
CA ASN A 74 -8.58 -9.78 -31.21
C ASN A 74 -9.75 -10.75 -31.03
N SER A 75 -9.85 -11.76 -31.90
CA SER A 75 -10.95 -12.73 -31.89
C SER A 75 -10.95 -13.63 -30.65
N ILE A 76 -9.80 -13.91 -30.06
CA ILE A 76 -9.65 -14.83 -28.92
C ILE A 76 -9.86 -14.08 -27.60
N LEU A 77 -9.12 -12.99 -27.38
CA LEU A 77 -9.11 -12.27 -26.11
C LEU A 77 -10.21 -11.18 -26.02
N GLY A 78 -10.86 -10.83 -27.13
CA GLY A 78 -11.71 -9.64 -27.18
C GLY A 78 -10.87 -8.38 -26.99
N LYS A 79 -11.39 -7.39 -26.28
CA LYS A 79 -10.59 -6.22 -25.83
C LYS A 79 -9.60 -6.65 -24.75
N TYR A 80 -8.35 -6.25 -24.91
CA TYR A 80 -7.32 -6.52 -23.93
C TYR A 80 -6.46 -5.30 -23.64
N THR A 81 -5.83 -5.30 -22.48
CA THR A 81 -4.87 -4.30 -22.05
C THR A 81 -3.61 -4.99 -21.55
N VAL A 82 -2.45 -4.58 -22.05
CA VAL A 82 -1.14 -4.90 -21.47
C VAL A 82 -0.62 -3.61 -20.81
N TYR A 83 -0.16 -3.72 -19.58
CA TYR A 83 0.33 -2.58 -18.82
C TYR A 83 1.64 -2.93 -18.11
N VAL A 84 2.63 -2.07 -18.25
CA VAL A 84 3.92 -2.18 -17.55
C VAL A 84 4.23 -0.83 -16.93
N GLU A 85 4.56 -0.81 -15.65
CA GLU A 85 4.88 0.40 -14.88
C GLU A 85 6.12 0.15 -14.02
N SER A 86 7.02 1.15 -13.99
CA SER A 86 8.25 1.11 -13.19
C SER A 86 8.52 2.45 -12.54
N ASP A 87 9.30 2.43 -11.45
CA ASP A 87 9.91 3.58 -10.80
C ASP A 87 11.41 3.32 -10.55
N PHE A 88 12.09 4.27 -9.91
CA PHE A 88 13.52 4.20 -9.64
C PHE A 88 13.83 3.90 -8.16
N ARG A 89 13.01 3.07 -7.51
CA ARG A 89 13.14 2.69 -6.09
C ARG A 89 13.64 1.25 -5.90
N GLY A 90 14.30 0.69 -6.90
CA GLY A 90 14.86 -0.66 -6.88
C GLY A 90 16.27 -0.70 -6.30
N GLY A 91 16.42 -0.53 -4.97
CA GLY A 91 17.72 -0.53 -4.31
C GLY A 91 18.16 0.85 -3.82
N GLN A 92 19.44 0.97 -3.41
CA GLN A 92 19.94 2.20 -2.79
C GLN A 92 20.24 3.31 -3.81
N ASP A 93 20.61 2.97 -5.05
CA ASP A 93 21.16 3.89 -6.05
C ASP A 93 20.21 4.14 -7.23
N TYR A 94 18.95 4.45 -6.95
CA TYR A 94 17.94 4.73 -7.98
C TYR A 94 17.75 3.59 -8.99
N GLY A 95 17.86 2.35 -8.53
CA GLY A 95 17.65 1.15 -9.35
C GLY A 95 16.23 1.07 -9.89
N PHE A 96 16.08 0.53 -11.10
CA PHE A 96 14.79 0.34 -11.74
C PHE A 96 13.97 -0.72 -11.00
N ARG A 97 12.71 -0.41 -10.64
CA ARG A 97 11.80 -1.33 -9.93
C ARG A 97 10.52 -1.54 -10.71
N LEU A 98 10.22 -2.81 -11.04
CA LEU A 98 8.94 -3.18 -11.61
C LEU A 98 7.83 -2.99 -10.56
N ARG A 99 6.87 -2.12 -10.88
CA ARG A 99 5.70 -1.87 -10.04
C ARG A 99 4.52 -2.72 -10.44
N GLN A 100 4.16 -2.64 -11.71
CA GLN A 100 3.06 -3.38 -12.30
C GLN A 100 3.47 -3.95 -13.66
N ALA A 101 3.04 -5.16 -13.96
CA ALA A 101 3.17 -5.79 -15.27
C ALA A 101 2.05 -6.82 -15.38
N TYR A 102 1.03 -6.53 -16.19
CA TYR A 102 -0.13 -7.42 -16.31
C TYR A 102 -0.79 -7.35 -17.68
N VAL A 103 -1.52 -8.41 -17.98
CA VAL A 103 -2.48 -8.47 -19.09
C VAL A 103 -3.87 -8.60 -18.49
N ASN A 104 -4.81 -7.80 -18.99
CA ASN A 104 -6.22 -7.86 -18.63
C ASN A 104 -7.07 -8.07 -19.88
N ALA A 105 -7.91 -9.13 -19.87
CA ALA A 105 -8.82 -9.46 -20.96
C ALA A 105 -10.05 -10.21 -20.42
N ARG A 106 -11.26 -9.85 -20.87
CA ARG A 106 -12.52 -10.54 -20.50
C ARG A 106 -12.75 -10.72 -19.00
N GLY A 107 -12.31 -9.76 -18.18
CA GLY A 107 -12.39 -9.82 -16.72
C GLY A 107 -11.23 -10.56 -16.05
N PHE A 108 -10.42 -11.32 -16.79
CA PHE A 108 -9.21 -11.97 -16.27
C PHE A 108 -8.03 -11.02 -16.30
N LEU A 109 -7.30 -10.97 -15.20
CA LEU A 109 -6.01 -10.28 -15.08
C LEU A 109 -4.94 -11.30 -14.66
N VAL A 110 -3.84 -11.32 -15.41
CA VAL A 110 -2.66 -12.16 -15.11
C VAL A 110 -1.43 -11.27 -15.05
N GLY A 111 -0.65 -11.37 -13.99
CA GLY A 111 0.58 -10.61 -13.80
C GLY A 111 0.64 -9.93 -12.44
N GLN A 112 1.51 -8.92 -12.31
CA GLN A 112 1.74 -8.18 -11.07
C GLN A 112 0.99 -6.85 -11.08
N THR A 113 0.16 -6.62 -10.07
CA THR A 113 -0.49 -5.32 -9.80
C THR A 113 -0.90 -5.23 -8.33
N TRP A 114 -1.65 -4.19 -7.96
CA TRP A 114 -2.24 -4.08 -6.64
C TRP A 114 -3.07 -5.31 -6.29
N SER A 115 -2.83 -5.84 -5.09
CA SER A 115 -3.60 -6.98 -4.58
C SER A 115 -5.10 -6.71 -4.68
N THR A 116 -5.86 -7.76 -4.89
CA THR A 116 -7.33 -7.73 -4.91
C THR A 116 -7.92 -7.31 -3.56
N PHE A 117 -7.16 -7.51 -2.48
CA PHE A 117 -7.52 -7.05 -1.13
C PHE A 117 -7.37 -5.53 -0.96
N VAL A 118 -6.47 -4.89 -1.70
CA VAL A 118 -6.16 -3.45 -1.62
C VAL A 118 -7.18 -2.63 -2.39
N ASP A 119 -7.57 -1.48 -1.85
CA ASP A 119 -8.39 -0.47 -2.50
C ASP A 119 -7.58 0.82 -2.72
N PRO A 120 -6.86 0.95 -3.85
CA PRO A 120 -6.01 2.12 -4.09
C PRO A 120 -6.79 3.43 -4.21
N ALA A 121 -8.07 3.37 -4.61
CA ALA A 121 -8.91 4.56 -4.77
C ALA A 121 -9.32 5.17 -3.42
N ALA A 122 -9.34 4.38 -2.35
CA ALA A 122 -9.63 4.84 -0.99
C ALA A 122 -8.42 5.48 -0.28
N ALA A 123 -7.26 5.60 -0.95
CA ALA A 123 -6.08 6.25 -0.39
C ALA A 123 -6.19 7.77 -0.48
N PRO A 124 -6.08 8.51 0.64
CA PRO A 124 -6.02 9.97 0.61
C PRO A 124 -4.73 10.45 -0.09
N PRO A 125 -4.75 11.62 -0.74
CA PRO A 125 -3.57 12.14 -1.42
C PRO A 125 -2.47 12.52 -0.43
N THR A 126 -1.21 12.13 -0.73
CA THR A 126 0.00 12.48 0.03
C THR A 126 1.16 12.79 -0.90
N ILE A 127 2.08 13.65 -0.45
CA ILE A 127 3.39 13.85 -1.09
C ILE A 127 4.32 12.71 -0.67
N ASP A 128 4.25 12.32 0.61
CA ASP A 128 4.94 11.15 1.14
C ASP A 128 4.59 9.90 0.35
N TYR A 129 5.62 9.18 -0.07
CA TYR A 129 5.43 7.98 -0.89
C TYR A 129 4.86 6.80 -0.09
N GLU A 130 5.26 6.66 1.17
CA GLU A 130 4.71 5.62 2.05
C GLU A 130 3.21 5.83 2.25
N GLY A 131 2.80 7.04 2.62
CA GLY A 131 1.41 7.36 2.92
C GLY A 131 0.92 6.77 4.25
N PRO A 132 -0.41 6.72 4.46
CA PRO A 132 -1.00 6.31 5.72
C PRO A 132 -0.64 4.88 6.12
N ASN A 133 -0.15 4.69 7.33
CA ASN A 133 0.38 3.42 7.85
C ASN A 133 -0.69 2.35 8.11
N GLY A 134 -1.94 2.73 8.37
CA GLY A 134 -3.05 1.83 8.67
C GLY A 134 -3.86 1.40 7.44
N MET A 135 -3.46 1.81 6.23
CA MET A 135 -4.09 1.33 5.01
C MET A 135 -3.42 0.05 4.48
N THR A 136 -4.15 -0.72 3.66
CA THR A 136 -3.55 -1.84 2.94
C THR A 136 -2.83 -1.36 1.67
N SER A 137 -1.61 -1.89 1.42
CA SER A 137 -0.76 -1.43 0.32
C SER A 137 0.26 -2.50 -0.08
N VAL A 138 -0.11 -3.38 -1.00
CA VAL A 138 0.80 -4.40 -1.53
C VAL A 138 0.49 -4.71 -2.99
N ARG A 139 1.52 -5.05 -3.77
CA ARG A 139 1.41 -5.57 -5.13
C ARG A 139 1.88 -7.00 -5.15
N ASN A 140 1.11 -7.87 -5.80
CA ASN A 140 1.41 -9.30 -5.94
C ASN A 140 1.29 -9.73 -7.39
N VAL A 141 2.02 -10.77 -7.75
CA VAL A 141 1.73 -11.57 -8.95
C VAL A 141 0.46 -12.37 -8.69
N MET A 142 -0.48 -12.36 -9.62
CA MET A 142 -1.81 -12.94 -9.43
C MET A 142 -2.46 -13.43 -10.72
N LEU A 143 -3.43 -14.32 -10.55
CA LEU A 143 -4.55 -14.52 -11.44
C LEU A 143 -5.81 -13.99 -10.76
N ARG A 144 -6.46 -12.97 -11.33
CA ARG A 144 -7.69 -12.37 -10.81
C ARG A 144 -8.79 -12.44 -11.84
N TYR A 145 -9.99 -12.74 -11.40
CA TYR A 145 -11.21 -12.58 -12.19
C TYR A 145 -12.08 -11.50 -11.55
N THR A 146 -12.49 -10.53 -12.36
CA THR A 146 -13.38 -9.43 -11.97
C THR A 146 -14.65 -9.51 -12.81
N LEU A 147 -15.80 -9.43 -12.15
CA LEU A 147 -17.12 -9.51 -12.77
C LEU A 147 -17.96 -8.31 -12.37
N ASP A 148 -18.42 -7.55 -13.37
CA ASP A 148 -19.43 -6.50 -13.19
C ASP A 148 -20.81 -7.15 -13.22
N LEU A 149 -21.45 -7.31 -12.05
CA LEU A 149 -22.78 -7.88 -11.91
C LEU A 149 -23.86 -6.91 -12.40
N SER A 150 -23.60 -5.61 -12.28
CA SER A 150 -24.44 -4.54 -12.77
C SER A 150 -23.63 -3.24 -12.93
N LYS A 151 -24.28 -2.12 -13.31
CA LYS A 151 -23.66 -0.79 -13.32
C LYS A 151 -23.12 -0.33 -11.96
N HIS A 152 -23.61 -0.92 -10.88
CA HIS A 152 -23.28 -0.53 -9.52
C HIS A 152 -22.48 -1.59 -8.76
N TRP A 153 -22.64 -2.86 -9.10
CA TRP A 153 -22.04 -3.98 -8.35
C TRP A 153 -20.91 -4.63 -9.12
N GLN A 154 -19.77 -4.74 -8.47
CA GLN A 154 -18.59 -5.44 -8.97
C GLN A 154 -18.10 -6.42 -7.91
N VAL A 155 -17.67 -7.59 -8.34
CA VAL A 155 -17.03 -8.61 -7.49
C VAL A 155 -15.72 -9.05 -8.11
N ALA A 156 -14.76 -9.43 -7.29
CA ALA A 156 -13.53 -10.05 -7.76
C ALA A 156 -13.04 -11.12 -6.79
N LEU A 157 -12.34 -12.09 -7.36
CA LEU A 157 -11.64 -13.16 -6.66
C LEU A 157 -10.27 -13.34 -7.31
N ALA A 158 -9.25 -13.62 -6.50
CA ALA A 158 -7.91 -13.89 -7.02
C ALA A 158 -7.19 -15.01 -6.29
N ALA A 159 -6.21 -15.59 -6.97
CA ALA A 159 -5.13 -16.37 -6.40
C ALA A 159 -3.85 -15.57 -6.57
N GLU A 160 -3.22 -15.19 -5.44
CA GLU A 160 -2.05 -14.32 -5.40
C GLU A 160 -0.82 -15.06 -4.89
N ALA A 161 0.36 -14.68 -5.38
CA ALA A 161 1.63 -15.22 -4.92
C ALA A 161 1.79 -15.01 -3.41
N PRO A 162 1.91 -16.08 -2.61
CA PRO A 162 2.01 -15.97 -1.17
C PRO A 162 3.41 -15.53 -0.75
N SER A 163 3.47 -14.69 0.26
CA SER A 163 4.72 -14.33 0.96
C SER A 163 4.39 -14.08 2.42
N VAL A 164 5.21 -14.58 3.32
CA VAL A 164 5.01 -14.48 4.78
C VAL A 164 6.23 -13.85 5.40
N THR A 165 5.99 -12.94 6.33
CA THR A 165 7.02 -12.32 7.16
C THR A 165 7.01 -12.97 8.54
N TYR A 166 8.18 -13.19 9.12
CA TYR A 166 8.33 -13.95 10.35
C TYR A 166 9.18 -13.19 11.37
N THR A 167 8.77 -13.26 12.64
CA THR A 167 9.67 -13.19 13.78
C THR A 167 9.91 -14.63 14.24
N LEU A 168 11.12 -15.13 14.07
CA LEU A 168 11.49 -16.50 14.39
C LEU A 168 12.17 -16.57 15.76
N SER A 169 12.04 -17.72 16.47
CA SER A 169 12.85 -18.05 17.64
C SER A 169 14.03 -18.90 17.21
N ASP A 170 15.23 -18.47 17.53
CA ASP A 170 16.45 -19.17 17.16
C ASP A 170 16.45 -20.63 17.59
N GLY A 171 16.76 -21.53 16.67
CA GLY A 171 16.81 -22.97 16.89
C GLY A 171 15.45 -23.68 17.02
N ASN A 172 14.32 -22.96 17.10
CA ASN A 172 13.00 -23.57 17.34
C ASN A 172 12.13 -23.64 16.08
N ASN A 173 12.27 -22.70 15.15
CA ASN A 173 11.46 -22.67 13.94
C ASN A 173 12.22 -22.04 12.77
N MET A 174 11.76 -22.32 11.55
CA MET A 174 12.38 -21.88 10.32
C MET A 174 11.33 -21.49 9.28
N ALA A 175 11.63 -20.45 8.50
CA ALA A 175 10.84 -20.05 7.33
C ALA A 175 10.91 -21.11 6.24
N ILE A 176 9.77 -21.38 5.58
CA ILE A 176 9.68 -22.28 4.45
C ILE A 176 8.84 -21.66 3.33
N ARG A 177 8.91 -22.23 2.13
CA ARG A 177 8.03 -21.84 1.03
C ARG A 177 6.57 -22.11 1.38
N GLN A 178 5.68 -21.19 0.99
CA GLN A 178 4.25 -21.32 1.23
C GLN A 178 3.63 -22.41 0.36
N ARG A 179 2.55 -23.04 0.85
CA ARG A 179 1.94 -24.24 0.25
C ARG A 179 0.70 -23.94 -0.58
N MET A 180 0.09 -22.77 -0.38
CA MET A 180 -1.10 -22.34 -1.10
C MET A 180 -1.01 -20.84 -1.43
N PRO A 181 -1.68 -20.37 -2.49
CA PRO A 181 -1.78 -18.94 -2.75
C PRO A 181 -2.56 -18.21 -1.65
N ASP A 182 -2.34 -16.90 -1.55
CA ASP A 182 -3.24 -16.02 -0.82
C ASP A 182 -4.53 -15.84 -1.65
N ILE A 183 -5.70 -15.89 -1.02
CA ILE A 183 -7.01 -15.82 -1.67
C ILE A 183 -7.75 -14.56 -1.22
N PRO A 184 -7.52 -13.42 -1.85
CA PRO A 184 -8.31 -12.22 -1.63
C PRO A 184 -9.55 -12.20 -2.53
N PHE A 185 -10.61 -11.55 -2.03
CA PHE A 185 -11.83 -11.26 -2.77
C PHE A 185 -12.46 -9.95 -2.30
N TYR A 186 -13.30 -9.36 -3.15
CA TYR A 186 -14.12 -8.21 -2.73
C TYR A 186 -15.48 -8.18 -3.39
N VAL A 187 -16.38 -7.44 -2.72
CA VAL A 187 -17.65 -6.95 -3.27
C VAL A 187 -17.64 -5.43 -3.16
N GLN A 188 -17.93 -4.75 -4.24
CA GLN A 188 -17.97 -3.29 -4.32
C GLN A 188 -19.32 -2.82 -4.83
N TYR A 189 -19.87 -1.80 -4.17
CA TYR A 189 -21.00 -1.02 -4.66
C TYR A 189 -20.52 0.38 -5.05
N GLY A 190 -20.75 0.77 -6.30
CA GLY A 190 -20.40 2.08 -6.86
C GLY A 190 -21.65 2.89 -7.19
N TRP A 191 -21.61 4.19 -6.95
CA TRP A 191 -22.67 5.14 -7.32
C TRP A 191 -22.05 6.43 -7.86
N ASN A 192 -22.89 7.36 -8.36
CA ASN A 192 -22.43 8.60 -8.98
C ASN A 192 -21.42 8.34 -10.09
N GLU A 193 -21.81 7.47 -11.07
CA GLU A 193 -21.00 7.09 -12.23
C GLU A 193 -19.61 6.49 -11.85
N GLY A 194 -19.51 5.82 -10.69
CA GLY A 194 -18.28 5.23 -10.20
C GLY A 194 -17.35 6.18 -9.44
N ASN A 195 -17.73 7.47 -9.32
CA ASN A 195 -16.95 8.45 -8.55
C ASN A 195 -17.02 8.22 -7.03
N ASN A 196 -17.94 7.39 -6.58
CA ASN A 196 -18.10 6.99 -5.19
C ASN A 196 -18.19 5.48 -5.11
N HIS A 197 -17.65 4.89 -4.06
CA HIS A 197 -17.84 3.47 -3.79
C HIS A 197 -17.68 3.13 -2.32
N ILE A 198 -18.26 1.99 -1.96
CA ILE A 198 -18.01 1.24 -0.75
C ILE A 198 -17.58 -0.17 -1.16
N ARG A 199 -16.51 -0.68 -0.56
CA ARG A 199 -15.96 -2.00 -0.83
C ARG A 199 -15.78 -2.77 0.46
N VAL A 200 -16.24 -4.02 0.46
CA VAL A 200 -15.91 -5.00 1.49
C VAL A 200 -14.97 -6.01 0.86
N SER A 201 -13.79 -6.17 1.43
CA SER A 201 -12.78 -7.14 0.98
C SER A 201 -12.51 -8.18 2.05
N GLY A 202 -12.23 -9.41 1.63
CA GLY A 202 -11.77 -10.49 2.48
C GLY A 202 -10.46 -11.08 1.96
N LEU A 203 -9.67 -11.65 2.87
CA LEU A 203 -8.40 -12.31 2.58
C LEU A 203 -8.30 -13.58 3.41
N ILE A 204 -7.90 -14.68 2.75
CA ILE A 204 -7.62 -15.98 3.38
C ILE A 204 -6.19 -16.37 3.01
N ARG A 205 -5.39 -16.79 4.01
CA ARG A 205 -3.97 -17.13 3.86
C ARG A 205 -3.62 -18.42 4.58
N GLY A 206 -2.75 -19.21 3.99
CA GLY A 206 -2.15 -20.38 4.65
C GLY A 206 -0.68 -20.11 4.99
N LEU A 207 -0.40 -19.74 6.25
CA LEU A 207 0.92 -19.32 6.70
C LEU A 207 1.74 -20.52 7.17
N SER A 208 2.69 -21.00 6.35
CA SER A 208 3.46 -22.21 6.61
C SER A 208 4.83 -21.91 7.18
N TYR A 209 5.25 -22.70 8.16
CA TYR A 209 6.58 -22.68 8.77
C TYR A 209 7.03 -24.10 9.16
N ARG A 210 8.31 -24.30 9.46
CA ARG A 210 8.83 -25.54 10.00
C ARG A 210 9.06 -25.41 11.50
N ASP A 211 8.44 -26.28 12.27
CA ASP A 211 8.72 -26.51 13.68
C ASP A 211 9.89 -27.50 13.77
N LEU A 212 11.04 -27.02 14.26
CA LEU A 212 12.27 -27.81 14.35
C LEU A 212 12.21 -28.79 15.52
N MET A 213 11.53 -28.40 16.62
CA MET A 213 11.37 -29.29 17.79
C MET A 213 10.52 -30.50 17.47
N ALA A 214 9.41 -30.29 16.76
CA ALA A 214 8.54 -31.38 16.32
C ALA A 214 8.97 -32.01 14.98
N SER A 215 10.07 -31.53 14.36
CA SER A 215 10.60 -31.95 13.06
C SER A 215 9.57 -32.01 11.94
N ARG A 216 8.57 -31.12 11.96
CA ARG A 216 7.49 -31.12 10.98
C ARG A 216 7.09 -29.70 10.51
N ASN A 217 6.53 -29.65 9.29
CA ASN A 217 5.98 -28.41 8.76
C ASN A 217 4.57 -28.20 9.30
N LYS A 218 4.28 -26.98 9.72
CA LYS A 218 2.98 -26.53 10.24
C LYS A 218 2.44 -25.41 9.38
N SER A 219 1.13 -25.21 9.44
CA SER A 219 0.46 -24.05 8.82
C SER A 219 -0.53 -23.45 9.80
N VAL A 220 -0.62 -22.10 9.78
CA VAL A 220 -1.55 -21.29 10.56
C VAL A 220 -2.48 -20.58 9.58
N LEU A 221 -3.77 -20.52 9.91
CA LEU A 221 -4.74 -19.75 9.15
C LEU A 221 -4.58 -18.26 9.43
N GLY A 222 -4.24 -17.50 8.40
CA GLY A 222 -4.34 -16.03 8.37
C GLY A 222 -5.64 -15.61 7.70
N TRP A 223 -6.24 -14.53 8.15
CA TRP A 223 -7.41 -13.92 7.52
C TRP A 223 -7.50 -12.44 7.84
N ALA A 224 -8.17 -11.68 6.97
CA ALA A 224 -8.50 -10.28 7.23
C ALA A 224 -9.81 -9.89 6.54
N VAL A 225 -10.49 -8.91 7.13
CA VAL A 225 -11.66 -8.25 6.56
C VAL A 225 -11.40 -6.75 6.51
N GLN A 226 -11.77 -6.12 5.40
CA GLN A 226 -11.60 -4.69 5.17
C GLN A 226 -12.89 -4.07 4.69
N LEU A 227 -13.21 -2.90 5.23
CA LEU A 227 -14.19 -1.96 4.69
C LEU A 227 -13.43 -0.74 4.17
N SER A 228 -13.65 -0.35 2.91
CA SER A 228 -12.98 0.79 2.31
C SER A 228 -13.88 1.53 1.33
N GLY A 229 -13.50 2.75 0.97
CA GLY A 229 -14.16 3.49 -0.06
C GLY A 229 -13.81 4.97 -0.08
N LEU A 230 -14.44 5.64 -1.00
CA LEU A 230 -14.41 7.10 -1.13
C LEU A 230 -15.82 7.61 -1.43
N ALA A 231 -16.12 8.82 -0.94
CA ALA A 231 -17.42 9.45 -1.13
C ALA A 231 -17.27 10.96 -1.36
N ASN A 232 -17.79 11.45 -2.47
CA ASN A 232 -18.00 12.86 -2.71
C ASN A 232 -19.26 13.29 -1.98
N ILE A 233 -19.11 13.97 -0.83
CA ILE A 233 -20.22 14.48 -0.02
C ILE A 233 -20.84 15.72 -0.69
N THR A 234 -19.98 16.52 -1.29
CA THR A 234 -20.35 17.66 -2.14
C THR A 234 -19.39 17.71 -3.34
N PRO A 235 -19.65 18.54 -4.38
CA PRO A 235 -18.69 18.72 -5.48
C PRO A 235 -17.29 19.20 -5.04
N LYS A 236 -17.17 19.72 -3.82
CA LYS A 236 -15.91 20.25 -3.26
C LYS A 236 -15.30 19.35 -2.17
N VAL A 237 -16.09 18.46 -1.56
CA VAL A 237 -15.68 17.65 -0.39
C VAL A 237 -15.67 16.19 -0.74
N MET A 238 -14.52 15.55 -0.63
CA MET A 238 -14.32 14.10 -0.79
C MET A 238 -13.80 13.50 0.51
N LEU A 239 -14.41 12.40 0.93
CA LEU A 239 -13.98 11.59 2.07
C LEU A 239 -13.31 10.31 1.57
N TYR A 240 -12.26 9.90 2.28
CA TYR A 240 -11.55 8.64 2.10
C TYR A 240 -11.63 7.87 3.41
N TYR A 241 -11.93 6.59 3.35
CA TYR A 241 -12.00 5.76 4.53
C TYR A 241 -11.58 4.32 4.25
N GLN A 242 -10.88 3.75 5.21
CA GLN A 242 -10.52 2.34 5.21
C GLN A 242 -10.36 1.86 6.66
N GLY A 243 -10.88 0.68 6.96
CA GLY A 243 -10.65 -0.04 8.20
C GLY A 243 -10.41 -1.51 7.89
N VAL A 244 -9.37 -2.10 8.45
CA VAL A 244 -8.99 -3.50 8.26
C VAL A 244 -8.67 -4.14 9.60
N TYR A 245 -9.18 -5.36 9.81
CA TYR A 245 -8.92 -6.16 10.99
C TYR A 245 -8.73 -7.63 10.58
N GLY A 246 -7.82 -8.32 11.26
CA GLY A 246 -7.56 -9.71 11.02
C GLY A 246 -6.34 -10.23 11.78
N ARG A 247 -5.79 -11.36 11.35
CA ARG A 247 -4.56 -11.95 11.89
C ARG A 247 -3.70 -12.55 10.79
N GLY A 248 -2.37 -12.38 10.91
CA GLY A 248 -1.44 -12.91 9.93
C GLY A 248 -1.55 -12.29 8.54
N TYR A 249 -1.91 -11.00 8.47
CA TYR A 249 -2.01 -10.24 7.23
C TYR A 249 -1.11 -8.99 7.22
N ASP A 250 -0.21 -8.87 8.18
CA ASP A 250 0.60 -7.67 8.41
C ASP A 250 1.43 -7.25 7.21
N ARG A 251 1.81 -8.22 6.35
CA ARG A 251 2.43 -7.95 5.06
C ARG A 251 1.56 -7.06 4.14
N TYR A 252 0.25 -7.11 4.28
CA TYR A 252 -0.69 -6.30 3.50
C TYR A 252 -0.90 -4.91 4.09
N LEU A 253 -0.58 -4.70 5.37
CA LEU A 253 -0.73 -3.43 6.06
C LEU A 253 0.51 -2.55 5.83
N ASN A 254 0.31 -1.33 5.32
CA ASN A 254 1.37 -0.45 4.86
C ASN A 254 2.46 -0.23 5.91
N GLY A 255 2.10 0.15 7.12
CA GLY A 255 3.06 0.42 8.20
C GLY A 255 3.77 -0.81 8.77
N LEU A 256 3.35 -2.04 8.43
CA LEU A 256 3.92 -3.29 8.96
C LEU A 256 4.47 -4.22 7.87
N ASN A 257 4.38 -3.82 6.61
CA ASN A 257 4.88 -4.61 5.50
C ASN A 257 6.38 -4.89 5.66
N GLY A 258 6.76 -6.19 5.64
CA GLY A 258 8.16 -6.61 5.79
C GLY A 258 8.72 -6.59 7.21
N LYS A 259 7.92 -6.25 8.23
CA LYS A 259 8.40 -6.09 9.62
C LYS A 259 8.35 -7.38 10.46
N GLY A 260 7.93 -8.51 9.88
CA GLY A 260 8.04 -9.84 10.52
C GLY A 260 6.84 -10.28 11.35
N PHE A 261 5.68 -9.64 11.22
CA PHE A 261 4.55 -9.87 12.12
C PHE A 261 3.42 -10.76 11.58
N ASP A 262 3.53 -11.33 10.38
CA ASP A 262 2.54 -12.33 9.92
C ASP A 262 2.51 -13.56 10.85
N LEU A 263 3.70 -14.01 11.29
CA LEU A 263 3.86 -15.10 12.26
C LEU A 263 4.93 -14.74 13.29
N ILE A 264 4.57 -14.85 14.59
CA ILE A 264 5.45 -14.57 15.71
C ILE A 264 5.47 -15.73 16.71
N PRO A 265 6.49 -15.84 17.61
CA PRO A 265 6.59 -16.93 18.58
C PRO A 265 5.38 -17.01 19.51
N ASP A 266 4.89 -18.23 19.74
CA ASP A 266 3.84 -18.49 20.73
C ASP A 266 4.50 -18.70 22.12
N PRO A 267 4.29 -17.80 23.08
CA PRO A 267 4.91 -17.90 24.41
C PRO A 267 4.39 -19.08 25.20
N ASP A 268 3.17 -19.55 24.91
CA ASP A 268 2.54 -20.67 25.60
C ASP A 268 3.00 -22.03 25.06
N ASN A 269 3.60 -22.06 23.86
CA ASN A 269 3.96 -23.29 23.16
C ASN A 269 5.32 -23.15 22.47
N GLN A 270 6.38 -23.63 23.09
CA GLN A 270 7.72 -23.60 22.52
C GLN A 270 7.77 -24.25 21.12
N GLY A 271 8.48 -23.64 20.19
CA GLY A 271 8.62 -24.10 18.80
C GLY A 271 7.39 -23.83 17.92
N LYS A 272 6.31 -23.27 18.45
CA LYS A 272 5.15 -22.86 17.64
C LYS A 272 5.19 -21.36 17.32
N LEU A 273 4.65 -21.04 16.15
CA LEU A 273 4.32 -19.67 15.75
C LEU A 273 2.81 -19.52 15.71
N TYR A 274 2.33 -18.31 15.98
CA TYR A 274 0.95 -17.93 15.79
C TYR A 274 0.85 -16.61 15.01
N ALA A 275 -0.32 -16.36 14.44
CA ALA A 275 -0.64 -15.15 13.72
C ALA A 275 -1.26 -14.14 14.71
N PRO A 276 -0.60 -13.02 15.04
CA PRO A 276 -1.15 -12.00 15.91
C PRO A 276 -2.31 -11.27 15.24
N GLU A 277 -3.18 -10.68 16.04
CA GLU A 277 -4.23 -9.81 15.55
C GLU A 277 -3.70 -8.42 15.27
N THR A 278 -4.21 -7.79 14.21
CA THR A 278 -3.79 -6.46 13.80
C THR A 278 -4.98 -5.65 13.34
N LEU A 279 -4.99 -4.37 13.70
CA LEU A 279 -5.96 -3.36 13.28
C LEU A 279 -5.25 -2.26 12.53
N GLY A 280 -5.77 -1.92 11.34
CA GLY A 280 -5.36 -0.75 10.59
C GLY A 280 -6.58 0.09 10.20
N TYR A 281 -6.44 1.42 10.23
CA TYR A 281 -7.47 2.30 9.69
C TYR A 281 -6.91 3.63 9.23
N VAL A 282 -7.62 4.24 8.28
CA VAL A 282 -7.37 5.59 7.78
C VAL A 282 -8.70 6.29 7.53
N ALA A 283 -8.73 7.57 7.88
CA ALA A 283 -9.81 8.49 7.52
C ALA A 283 -9.17 9.78 6.98
N GLY A 284 -9.67 10.24 5.83
CA GLY A 284 -9.15 11.43 5.17
C GLY A 284 -10.26 12.29 4.57
N ILE A 285 -9.98 13.56 4.44
CA ILE A 285 -10.85 14.53 3.81
C ILE A 285 -10.05 15.38 2.82
N ARG A 286 -10.64 15.65 1.67
CA ARG A 286 -10.13 16.59 0.68
C ARG A 286 -11.16 17.68 0.45
N TYR A 287 -10.71 18.95 0.45
CA TYR A 287 -11.52 20.10 0.07
C TYR A 287 -10.93 20.77 -1.16
N SER A 288 -11.69 20.84 -2.25
CA SER A 288 -11.29 21.48 -3.50
C SER A 288 -11.86 22.89 -3.57
N PHE A 289 -11.00 23.92 -3.46
CA PHE A 289 -11.39 25.32 -3.62
C PHE A 289 -11.71 25.65 -5.09
N SER A 290 -10.92 25.03 -5.99
CA SER A 290 -11.07 25.17 -7.44
C SER A 290 -10.54 23.91 -8.12
N GLN A 291 -10.57 23.86 -9.45
CA GLN A 291 -9.91 22.78 -10.23
C GLN A 291 -8.38 22.80 -10.10
N LYS A 292 -7.80 23.96 -9.70
CA LYS A 292 -6.35 24.11 -9.55
C LYS A 292 -5.84 23.91 -8.13
N PHE A 293 -6.68 24.15 -7.11
CA PHE A 293 -6.23 24.17 -5.72
C PHE A 293 -7.11 23.32 -4.81
N PHE A 294 -6.49 22.43 -4.07
CA PHE A 294 -7.13 21.67 -3.00
C PHE A 294 -6.21 21.48 -1.80
N ILE A 295 -6.82 21.26 -0.66
CA ILE A 295 -6.17 20.81 0.56
C ILE A 295 -6.70 19.44 0.95
N SER A 296 -5.91 18.68 1.67
CA SER A 296 -6.39 17.46 2.31
C SER A 296 -5.73 17.22 3.67
N ALA A 297 -6.40 16.45 4.48
CA ALA A 297 -5.88 16.00 5.76
C ALA A 297 -6.31 14.54 5.98
N SER A 298 -5.46 13.75 6.62
CA SER A 298 -5.82 12.39 7.02
C SER A 298 -5.17 11.99 8.34
N TYR A 299 -5.85 11.08 9.03
CA TYR A 299 -5.38 10.39 10.22
C TYR A 299 -5.36 8.88 9.94
N SER A 300 -4.31 8.22 10.39
CA SER A 300 -4.18 6.77 10.25
C SER A 300 -3.48 6.16 11.46
N GLN A 301 -3.82 4.90 11.74
CA GLN A 301 -3.16 4.12 12.78
C GLN A 301 -3.04 2.65 12.35
N SER A 302 -1.90 2.04 12.66
CA SER A 302 -1.69 0.59 12.66
C SER A 302 -1.36 0.11 14.06
N ARG A 303 -1.97 -1.01 14.49
CA ARG A 303 -1.83 -1.55 15.84
C ARG A 303 -1.72 -3.06 15.82
N LEU A 304 -0.69 -3.57 16.48
CA LEU A 304 -0.43 -5.00 16.69
C LEU A 304 -0.90 -5.42 18.09
N TYR A 305 -1.61 -6.53 18.16
CA TYR A 305 -2.02 -7.19 19.40
C TYR A 305 -1.29 -8.52 19.53
N SER A 306 -0.31 -8.59 20.42
CA SER A 306 0.45 -9.81 20.68
C SER A 306 0.22 -10.31 22.10
N LYS A 307 0.39 -11.62 22.31
CA LYS A 307 0.42 -12.20 23.63
C LYS A 307 1.64 -11.67 24.41
N THR A 308 1.51 -11.53 25.72
CA THR A 308 2.65 -11.15 26.59
C THR A 308 3.76 -12.18 26.46
N GLY A 309 4.99 -11.74 26.25
CA GLY A 309 6.17 -12.61 26.09
C GLY A 309 6.41 -13.12 24.65
N SER A 310 5.54 -12.82 23.67
CA SER A 310 5.78 -13.19 22.26
C SER A 310 6.86 -12.35 21.60
N LEU A 311 6.96 -11.09 22.00
CA LEU A 311 7.89 -10.10 21.47
C LEU A 311 8.59 -9.39 22.62
N SER A 312 9.75 -8.79 22.34
CA SER A 312 10.46 -7.99 23.34
C SER A 312 9.67 -6.74 23.74
N GLU A 313 9.92 -6.20 24.90
CA GLU A 313 9.27 -4.99 25.40
C GLU A 313 9.52 -3.77 24.50
N ASN A 314 10.65 -3.73 23.82
CA ASN A 314 10.99 -2.67 22.85
C ASN A 314 10.37 -2.88 21.47
N SER A 315 9.59 -3.95 21.26
CA SER A 315 8.93 -4.21 19.98
C SER A 315 7.76 -3.24 19.74
N TYR A 316 7.45 -3.06 18.47
CA TYR A 316 6.34 -2.25 18.01
C TYR A 316 4.99 -2.69 18.60
N ARG A 317 4.21 -1.71 19.07
CA ARG A 317 2.82 -1.89 19.54
C ARG A 317 1.82 -1.21 18.64
N TYR A 318 1.98 0.08 18.38
CA TYR A 318 1.17 0.84 17.42
C TYR A 318 1.93 2.07 16.92
N ALA A 319 1.49 2.60 15.77
CA ALA A 319 1.91 3.92 15.32
C ALA A 319 0.75 4.70 14.75
N GLN A 320 0.82 6.01 14.92
CA GLN A 320 -0.12 7.01 14.39
C GLN A 320 0.57 7.83 13.30
N TYR A 321 -0.20 8.18 12.28
CA TYR A 321 0.22 9.00 11.16
C TYR A 321 -0.83 10.09 10.93
N ILE A 322 -0.39 11.33 10.96
CA ILE A 322 -1.23 12.49 10.70
C ILE A 322 -0.57 13.28 9.57
N VAL A 323 -1.35 13.66 8.58
CA VAL A 323 -0.87 14.44 7.44
C VAL A 323 -1.86 15.56 7.12
N GLY A 324 -1.32 16.72 6.80
CA GLY A 324 -2.06 17.83 6.19
C GLY A 324 -1.28 18.36 5.00
N ASN A 325 -1.94 18.56 3.87
CA ASN A 325 -1.26 18.98 2.64
C ASN A 325 -2.10 19.94 1.79
N ALA A 326 -1.40 20.63 0.90
CA ALA A 326 -1.97 21.55 -0.08
C ALA A 326 -1.31 21.28 -1.44
N PHE A 327 -2.12 21.22 -2.50
CA PHE A 327 -1.68 21.00 -3.85
C PHE A 327 -2.18 22.10 -4.77
N TYR A 328 -1.31 22.58 -5.66
CA TYR A 328 -1.65 23.56 -6.67
C TYR A 328 -1.17 23.13 -8.06
N ASN A 329 -2.11 23.06 -9.01
CA ASN A 329 -1.82 22.75 -10.40
C ASN A 329 -1.43 24.04 -11.13
N LEU A 330 -0.12 24.18 -11.44
CA LEU A 330 0.43 25.29 -12.21
C LEU A 330 -0.12 25.26 -13.65
N THR A 331 -0.09 24.06 -14.23
CA THR A 331 -0.68 23.71 -15.53
C THR A 331 -1.46 22.41 -15.40
N PRO A 332 -2.19 21.94 -16.42
CA PRO A 332 -2.82 20.60 -16.39
C PRO A 332 -1.83 19.47 -16.10
N ASP A 333 -0.57 19.62 -16.52
CA ASP A 333 0.45 18.58 -16.41
C ASP A 333 1.47 18.84 -15.30
N CYS A 334 1.51 20.06 -14.71
CA CYS A 334 2.49 20.44 -13.68
C CYS A 334 1.79 20.79 -12.37
N SER A 335 2.17 20.12 -11.29
CA SER A 335 1.66 20.37 -9.95
C SER A 335 2.80 20.60 -8.94
N ILE A 336 2.53 21.45 -7.96
CA ILE A 336 3.35 21.66 -6.77
C ILE A 336 2.54 21.29 -5.54
N GLY A 337 3.22 20.93 -4.47
CA GLY A 337 2.57 20.58 -3.22
C GLY A 337 3.45 20.87 -2.01
N LEU A 338 2.78 21.12 -0.89
CA LEU A 338 3.38 21.25 0.43
C LEU A 338 2.63 20.34 1.41
N GLU A 339 3.35 19.67 2.29
CA GLU A 339 2.78 18.69 3.22
C GLU A 339 3.49 18.76 4.56
N TYR A 340 2.73 18.68 5.64
CA TYR A 340 3.23 18.48 6.98
C TYR A 340 2.81 17.11 7.50
N LEU A 341 3.76 16.38 8.07
CA LEU A 341 3.62 15.04 8.63
C LEU A 341 3.95 15.05 10.11
N TYR A 342 3.11 14.38 10.88
CA TYR A 342 3.37 14.02 12.26
C TYR A 342 3.19 12.51 12.45
N GLY A 343 4.17 11.87 13.08
CA GLY A 343 4.14 10.46 13.44
C GLY A 343 4.40 10.24 14.92
N ARG A 344 3.75 9.23 15.49
CA ARG A 344 4.03 8.73 16.84
C ARG A 344 4.09 7.21 16.80
N ARG A 345 5.14 6.63 17.37
CA ARG A 345 5.27 5.19 17.58
C ARG A 345 5.29 4.90 19.08
N SER A 346 4.59 3.83 19.51
CA SER A 346 4.62 3.29 20.86
C SER A 346 5.07 1.83 20.84
N ASN A 347 5.95 1.45 21.75
CA ASN A 347 6.44 0.09 21.95
C ASN A 347 5.59 -0.67 22.99
N MET A 348 5.84 -1.97 23.18
CA MET A 348 5.11 -2.82 24.12
C MET A 348 5.31 -2.36 25.58
N ASN A 349 6.48 -1.82 25.93
CA ASN A 349 6.78 -1.20 27.24
C ASN A 349 6.09 0.16 27.45
N ARG A 350 5.31 0.66 26.47
CA ARG A 350 4.59 1.95 26.44
C ARG A 350 5.49 3.17 26.30
N GLU A 351 6.77 3.00 26.04
CA GLU A 351 7.62 4.11 25.61
C GLU A 351 7.20 4.60 24.22
N ASP A 352 7.30 5.92 24.01
CA ASP A 352 6.86 6.59 22.78
C ASP A 352 7.99 7.35 22.11
N GLY A 353 7.97 7.37 20.78
CA GLY A 353 8.74 8.26 19.93
C GLY A 353 7.83 9.10 19.05
N GLN A 354 8.33 10.23 18.57
CA GLN A 354 7.60 11.12 17.65
C GLN A 354 8.54 11.60 16.55
N ALA A 355 7.94 11.92 15.42
CA ALA A 355 8.63 12.50 14.26
C ALA A 355 7.78 13.58 13.61
N ASN A 356 8.44 14.61 13.07
CA ASN A 356 7.80 15.72 12.38
C ASN A 356 8.57 16.04 11.11
N ARG A 357 7.88 16.12 9.98
CA ARG A 357 8.48 16.39 8.66
C ARG A 357 7.65 17.38 7.86
N ILE A 358 8.32 18.26 7.12
CA ILE A 358 7.71 18.99 6.01
C ILE A 358 8.24 18.41 4.70
N ASN A 359 7.33 18.19 3.74
CA ASN A 359 7.66 17.82 2.36
C ASN A 359 7.20 18.93 1.42
N ALA A 360 8.03 19.23 0.42
CA ALA A 360 7.64 19.99 -0.75
C ALA A 360 7.83 19.13 -2.01
N MET A 361 6.98 19.30 -3.02
CA MET A 361 7.14 18.58 -4.28
C MET A 361 6.88 19.45 -5.50
N ILE A 362 7.49 19.07 -6.60
CA ILE A 362 7.10 19.41 -7.96
C ILE A 362 6.95 18.12 -8.77
N GLN A 363 5.88 18.03 -9.55
CA GLN A 363 5.60 16.88 -10.42
C GLN A 363 5.15 17.35 -11.78
N TYR A 364 5.70 16.78 -12.83
CA TYR A 364 5.31 17.00 -14.23
C TYR A 364 4.88 15.65 -14.84
N ASN A 365 3.65 15.60 -15.36
CA ASN A 365 3.10 14.43 -16.03
C ASN A 365 3.28 14.56 -17.56
N PHE A 366 3.51 13.48 -18.27
CA PHE A 366 3.69 13.47 -19.74
C PHE A 366 3.08 12.23 -20.39
#